data_8529b568d3bf4c4014c9cbebcc1ccc4a
#
_entry.id   8529b568d3bf4c4014c9cbebcc1ccc4a
#
_cell.length_a   1.000
_cell.length_b   1.000
_cell.length_c   1.000
_cell.angle_alpha   90.00
_cell.angle_beta   90.00
_cell.angle_gamma   90.00
#
_symmetry.space_group_name_H-M   'P 1'
#
loop_
_entity.id
_entity.type
_entity.pdbx_description
1 polymer ?
#
loop_
_entity_poly.entity_id
_entity_poly.type
_entity_poly.pdbx_seq_one_letter_code
_entity_poly.pdbx_strand_id
1 'polypeptide(L)'
;VTYRLTADNTLAIDYTATTDKTTVVNLSHHSFFNLAGEGNGDILNHQLEIFADYYSPVDTSLIPLGAPASVEGTPFDFRKPYTVGARINNRDEQLKNGRGYDHNYVLSKAADTFGLAARVYEPTSGRVMEVWTDEPGLQFYAGNFLDGKDKGKGGKPYNFRTALCLEAQHYPDSPNHPDYPSVTLRPGETYRQTTHYKFSVKK
;
A
#
# COMPACT_ATOMS: atom_id res chain seq x y z
N VAL A 1 4.84 -2.67 -18.42
CA VAL A 1 4.68 -1.61 -17.41
C VAL A 1 5.22 -0.32 -17.99
N THR A 2 4.43 0.75 -17.91
CA THR A 2 4.80 2.09 -18.38
C THR A 2 4.84 3.06 -17.21
N TYR A 3 5.98 3.72 -17.03
CA TYR A 3 6.15 4.79 -16.05
C TYR A 3 6.13 6.15 -16.77
N ARG A 4 5.34 7.10 -16.25
CA ARG A 4 5.29 8.46 -16.73
C ARG A 4 5.40 9.45 -15.57
N LEU A 5 6.33 10.40 -15.68
CA LEU A 5 6.37 11.54 -14.78
C LEU A 5 5.66 12.70 -15.48
N THR A 6 4.59 13.19 -14.87
CA THR A 6 3.74 14.23 -15.45
C THR A 6 4.11 15.63 -14.92
N ALA A 7 3.68 16.69 -15.61
CA ALA A 7 3.97 18.07 -15.23
C ALA A 7 3.30 18.52 -13.91
N ASP A 8 2.30 17.79 -13.42
CA ASP A 8 1.61 18.04 -12.15
C ASP A 8 2.18 17.20 -10.98
N ASN A 9 3.44 16.78 -11.08
CA ASN A 9 4.18 16.00 -10.09
C ASN A 9 3.57 14.63 -9.79
N THR A 10 3.03 13.96 -10.79
CA THR A 10 2.48 12.61 -10.67
C THR A 10 3.42 11.59 -11.31
N LEU A 11 3.80 10.56 -10.56
CA LEU A 11 4.35 9.32 -11.09
C LEU A 11 3.16 8.42 -11.44
N ALA A 12 2.82 8.33 -12.72
CA ALA A 12 1.79 7.46 -13.24
C ALA A 12 2.40 6.12 -13.68
N ILE A 13 1.77 5.03 -13.31
CA ILE A 13 2.20 3.67 -13.61
C ILE A 13 1.03 2.93 -14.22
N ASP A 14 1.18 2.53 -15.48
CA ASP A 14 0.19 1.75 -16.22
C ASP A 14 0.74 0.34 -16.46
N TYR A 15 -0.08 -0.67 -16.19
CA TYR A 15 0.22 -2.07 -16.41
C TYR A 15 -0.67 -2.63 -17.52
N THR A 16 -0.11 -3.49 -18.33
CA THR A 16 -0.85 -4.25 -19.35
C THR A 16 -0.24 -5.63 -19.46
N ALA A 17 -1.07 -6.67 -19.46
CA ALA A 17 -0.64 -8.05 -19.69
C ALA A 17 -1.66 -8.81 -20.52
N THR A 18 -1.16 -9.75 -21.33
CA THR A 18 -1.92 -10.75 -22.08
C THR A 18 -1.31 -12.13 -21.84
N THR A 19 -2.04 -13.19 -22.19
CA THR A 19 -1.58 -14.57 -21.96
C THR A 19 -2.01 -15.48 -23.10
N ASP A 20 -1.25 -16.55 -23.32
CA ASP A 20 -1.59 -17.65 -24.24
C ASP A 20 -2.27 -18.83 -23.52
N LYS A 21 -2.24 -18.86 -22.18
CA LYS A 21 -2.90 -19.87 -21.33
C LYS A 21 -3.50 -19.19 -20.11
N THR A 22 -4.58 -19.75 -19.57
CA THR A 22 -5.18 -19.25 -18.32
C THR A 22 -4.14 -19.21 -17.21
N THR A 23 -3.99 -18.05 -16.57
CA THR A 23 -3.04 -17.80 -15.49
C THR A 23 -3.62 -16.81 -14.47
N VAL A 24 -2.85 -16.48 -13.45
CA VAL A 24 -3.15 -15.43 -12.47
C VAL A 24 -2.23 -14.24 -12.68
N VAL A 25 -2.77 -13.01 -12.51
CA VAL A 25 -2.01 -11.75 -12.61
C VAL A 25 -2.47 -10.83 -11.50
N ASN A 26 -1.53 -10.39 -10.67
CA ASN A 26 -1.74 -9.37 -9.63
C ASN A 26 -0.45 -8.56 -9.51
N LEU A 27 -0.33 -7.52 -10.32
CA LEU A 27 0.86 -6.67 -10.37
C LEU A 27 0.70 -5.51 -9.38
N SER A 28 1.80 -5.08 -8.79
CA SER A 28 1.84 -3.93 -7.90
C SER A 28 3.16 -3.17 -8.02
N HIS A 29 3.22 -1.98 -7.41
CA HIS A 29 4.40 -1.15 -7.32
C HIS A 29 4.85 -1.05 -5.87
N HIS A 30 6.03 -1.59 -5.57
CA HIS A 30 6.56 -1.73 -4.21
C HIS A 30 7.68 -0.70 -3.92
N SER A 31 7.47 0.57 -4.28
CA SER A 31 8.41 1.61 -3.88
C SER A 31 8.32 1.92 -2.40
N PHE A 32 9.48 2.10 -1.79
CA PHE A 32 9.64 2.56 -0.42
C PHE A 32 9.67 4.08 -0.37
N PHE A 33 8.80 4.69 0.43
CA PHE A 33 8.68 6.13 0.57
C PHE A 33 9.04 6.59 1.98
N ASN A 34 9.81 7.68 2.06
CA ASN A 34 9.97 8.49 3.26
C ASN A 34 9.89 9.96 2.84
N LEU A 35 8.80 10.64 3.18
CA LEU A 35 8.57 12.02 2.74
C LEU A 35 9.45 13.04 3.48
N ALA A 36 10.11 12.65 4.58
CA ALA A 36 11.18 13.45 5.18
C ALA A 36 12.48 13.42 4.34
N GLY A 37 12.56 12.49 3.38
CA GLY A 37 13.69 12.24 2.50
C GLY A 37 14.42 10.95 2.82
N GLU A 38 15.06 10.34 1.82
CA GLU A 38 15.81 9.08 1.95
C GLU A 38 16.84 9.15 3.08
N GLY A 39 16.76 8.18 4.01
CA GLY A 39 17.68 8.08 5.13
C GLY A 39 17.57 9.19 6.19
N ASN A 40 16.47 9.92 6.22
CA ASN A 40 16.20 10.97 7.20
C ASN A 40 15.24 10.47 8.31
N GLY A 41 15.67 9.48 9.07
CA GLY A 41 14.90 8.92 10.18
C GLY A 41 13.82 7.93 9.73
N ASP A 42 12.87 7.66 10.62
CA ASP A 42 11.77 6.73 10.41
C ASP A 42 10.50 7.42 9.88
N ILE A 43 9.47 6.60 9.59
CA ILE A 43 8.18 7.09 9.07
C ILE A 43 7.12 7.25 10.17
N LEU A 44 7.48 7.11 11.43
CA LEU A 44 6.49 7.04 12.53
C LEU A 44 5.74 8.35 12.75
N ASN A 45 6.32 9.48 12.37
CA ASN A 45 5.68 10.81 12.46
C ASN A 45 4.85 11.16 11.21
N HIS A 46 4.90 10.37 10.13
CA HIS A 46 4.02 10.58 8.99
C HIS A 46 2.56 10.37 9.38
N GLN A 47 1.69 11.22 8.86
CA GLN A 47 0.24 11.06 8.98
C GLN A 47 -0.27 10.31 7.75
N LEU A 48 -1.00 9.23 7.98
CA LEU A 48 -1.59 8.37 6.95
C LEU A 48 -3.11 8.45 7.03
N GLU A 49 -3.75 8.53 5.87
CA GLU A 49 -5.18 8.36 5.68
C GLU A 49 -5.38 7.31 4.59
N ILE A 50 -6.24 6.31 4.84
CA ILE A 50 -6.60 5.26 3.87
C ILE A 50 -8.13 5.23 3.74
N PHE A 51 -8.62 5.31 2.51
CA PHE A 51 -10.06 5.32 2.22
C PHE A 51 -10.60 3.89 2.15
N ALA A 52 -10.65 3.24 3.31
CA ALA A 52 -11.08 1.85 3.48
C ALA A 52 -11.77 1.64 4.83
N ASP A 53 -12.90 0.93 4.84
CA ASP A 53 -13.63 0.54 6.05
C ASP A 53 -13.24 -0.85 6.57
N TYR A 54 -12.53 -1.62 5.74
CA TYR A 54 -12.11 -2.99 6.04
C TYR A 54 -10.66 -3.23 5.66
N TYR A 55 -10.06 -4.23 6.29
CA TYR A 55 -8.75 -4.77 5.96
C TYR A 55 -8.78 -6.29 5.95
N SER A 56 -7.78 -6.93 5.35
CA SER A 56 -7.63 -8.39 5.32
C SER A 56 -6.79 -8.83 6.52
N PRO A 57 -7.38 -9.46 7.56
CA PRO A 57 -6.61 -10.04 8.65
C PRO A 57 -5.78 -11.22 8.15
N VAL A 58 -4.62 -11.43 8.78
CA VAL A 58 -3.64 -12.44 8.37
C VAL A 58 -3.28 -13.39 9.51
N ASP A 59 -2.81 -14.58 9.17
CA ASP A 59 -2.19 -15.51 10.11
C ASP A 59 -0.73 -15.13 10.44
N THR A 60 -0.03 -15.96 11.20
CA THR A 60 1.37 -15.75 11.58
C THR A 60 2.36 -15.85 10.42
N SER A 61 1.91 -16.37 9.27
CA SER A 61 2.68 -16.45 8.01
C SER A 61 2.34 -15.32 7.04
N LEU A 62 1.49 -14.36 7.47
CA LEU A 62 0.97 -13.24 6.69
C LEU A 62 0.04 -13.65 5.53
N ILE A 63 -0.57 -14.84 5.63
CA ILE A 63 -1.58 -15.30 4.68
C ILE A 63 -2.96 -14.80 5.14
N PRO A 64 -3.79 -14.22 4.23
CA PRO A 64 -5.15 -13.78 4.57
C PRO A 64 -6.03 -14.88 5.15
N LEU A 65 -6.80 -14.53 6.18
CA LEU A 65 -7.74 -15.45 6.84
C LEU A 65 -9.11 -15.55 6.13
N GLY A 66 -9.28 -14.87 4.99
CA GLY A 66 -10.52 -14.85 4.22
C GLY A 66 -11.33 -13.57 4.47
N ALA A 67 -12.40 -13.63 5.25
CA ALA A 67 -13.32 -12.49 5.40
C ALA A 67 -12.61 -11.21 5.89
N PRO A 68 -12.81 -10.06 5.21
CA PRO A 68 -12.29 -8.78 5.68
C PRO A 68 -12.87 -8.40 7.04
N ALA A 69 -12.05 -7.77 7.88
CA ALA A 69 -12.44 -7.23 9.18
C ALA A 69 -12.60 -5.71 9.14
N SER A 70 -13.54 -5.17 9.93
CA SER A 70 -13.69 -3.72 10.06
C SER A 70 -12.44 -3.09 10.68
N VAL A 71 -12.04 -1.93 10.16
CA VAL A 71 -10.98 -1.12 10.76
C VAL A 71 -11.45 -0.39 12.02
N GLU A 72 -12.77 -0.21 12.20
CA GLU A 72 -13.36 0.61 13.25
C GLU A 72 -13.00 0.10 14.64
N GLY A 73 -12.48 1.00 15.48
CA GLY A 73 -12.06 0.67 16.85
C GLY A 73 -10.76 -0.13 16.94
N THR A 74 -10.06 -0.36 15.83
CA THR A 74 -8.80 -1.11 15.76
C THR A 74 -7.59 -0.16 15.55
N PRO A 75 -6.35 -0.65 15.72
CA PRO A 75 -5.16 0.11 15.31
C PRO A 75 -5.09 0.43 13.81
N PHE A 76 -5.85 -0.31 12.98
CA PHE A 76 -5.88 -0.18 11.52
C PHE A 76 -6.82 0.92 11.01
N ASP A 77 -7.52 1.66 11.90
CA ASP A 77 -8.45 2.72 11.50
C ASP A 77 -7.72 3.99 11.04
N PHE A 78 -7.38 4.06 9.76
CA PHE A 78 -6.83 5.22 9.09
C PHE A 78 -7.85 5.98 8.22
N ARG A 79 -9.16 5.82 8.46
CA ARG A 79 -10.22 6.56 7.74
C ARG A 79 -10.16 8.07 7.94
N LYS A 80 -9.40 8.53 8.92
CA LYS A 80 -9.00 9.93 9.13
C LYS A 80 -7.48 9.98 9.26
N PRO A 81 -6.83 11.11 8.93
CA PRO A 81 -5.40 11.25 9.08
C PRO A 81 -4.94 10.89 10.50
N TYR A 82 -4.03 9.93 10.60
CA TYR A 82 -3.49 9.50 11.89
C TYR A 82 -1.99 9.22 11.79
N THR A 83 -1.25 9.58 12.85
CA THR A 83 0.19 9.36 12.91
C THR A 83 0.51 7.86 12.93
N VAL A 84 1.33 7.39 12.00
CA VAL A 84 1.67 5.96 11.85
C VAL A 84 2.19 5.35 13.14
N GLY A 85 3.08 6.04 13.84
CA GLY A 85 3.70 5.57 15.09
C GLY A 85 2.76 5.49 16.28
N ALA A 86 1.61 6.18 16.25
CA ALA A 86 0.77 6.33 17.44
C ALA A 86 0.15 5.02 17.95
N ARG A 87 -0.11 4.06 17.04
CA ARG A 87 -0.78 2.80 17.36
C ARG A 87 -0.03 1.56 16.91
N ILE A 88 1.07 1.69 16.17
CA ILE A 88 1.82 0.57 15.55
C ILE A 88 2.37 -0.43 16.57
N ASN A 89 2.50 -0.04 17.83
CA ASN A 89 3.00 -0.88 18.93
C ASN A 89 1.89 -1.29 19.91
N ASN A 90 0.61 -1.08 19.55
CA ASN A 90 -0.50 -1.53 20.39
C ASN A 90 -0.48 -3.06 20.56
N ARG A 91 -1.05 -3.54 21.67
CA ARG A 91 -1.25 -4.98 21.90
C ARG A 91 -2.42 -5.45 21.04
N ASP A 92 -2.10 -5.86 19.82
CA ASP A 92 -3.05 -6.32 18.83
C ASP A 92 -2.43 -7.53 18.10
N GLU A 93 -3.22 -8.58 17.86
CA GLU A 93 -2.75 -9.81 17.24
C GLU A 93 -2.25 -9.56 15.80
N GLN A 94 -2.96 -8.76 15.03
CA GLN A 94 -2.60 -8.48 13.65
C GLN A 94 -1.33 -7.64 13.56
N LEU A 95 -1.14 -6.66 14.44
CA LEU A 95 0.13 -5.93 14.55
C LEU A 95 1.28 -6.84 14.99
N LYS A 96 1.01 -7.86 15.83
CA LYS A 96 2.02 -8.85 16.20
C LYS A 96 2.42 -9.71 15.00
N ASN A 97 1.45 -10.19 14.22
CA ASN A 97 1.70 -11.00 13.03
C ASN A 97 2.54 -10.24 12.00
N GLY A 98 2.19 -8.98 11.67
CA GLY A 98 2.93 -8.12 10.74
C GLY A 98 4.18 -7.45 11.31
N ARG A 99 4.48 -7.61 12.60
CA ARG A 99 5.49 -6.82 13.33
C ARG A 99 5.26 -5.31 13.24
N GLY A 100 4.01 -4.92 13.02
CA GLY A 100 3.50 -3.60 12.70
C GLY A 100 2.48 -3.68 11.59
N TYR A 101 2.31 -2.63 10.80
CA TYR A 101 1.42 -2.66 9.64
C TYR A 101 2.07 -3.39 8.46
N ASP A 102 1.40 -4.42 7.97
CA ASP A 102 1.71 -5.15 6.74
C ASP A 102 0.44 -5.87 6.27
N HIS A 103 -0.59 -5.08 5.91
CA HIS A 103 -1.93 -5.59 5.66
C HIS A 103 -2.56 -4.95 4.44
N ASN A 104 -3.36 -5.73 3.73
CA ASN A 104 -4.19 -5.25 2.63
C ASN A 104 -5.45 -4.56 3.17
N TYR A 105 -5.73 -3.36 2.68
CA TYR A 105 -6.96 -2.60 2.92
C TYR A 105 -7.94 -2.80 1.76
N VAL A 106 -9.20 -3.00 2.07
CA VAL A 106 -10.31 -3.09 1.11
C VAL A 106 -10.81 -1.69 0.85
N LEU A 107 -10.50 -1.14 -0.32
CA LEU A 107 -10.80 0.25 -0.65
C LEU A 107 -12.30 0.51 -0.79
N SER A 108 -12.79 1.58 -0.16
CA SER A 108 -14.20 1.99 -0.14
C SER A 108 -14.59 2.78 -1.40
N LYS A 109 -14.20 2.33 -2.58
CA LYS A 109 -14.57 2.90 -3.88
C LYS A 109 -15.33 1.88 -4.72
N ALA A 110 -16.09 2.32 -5.71
CA ALA A 110 -16.72 1.39 -6.64
C ALA A 110 -15.66 0.56 -7.37
N ALA A 111 -15.98 -0.71 -7.63
CA ALA A 111 -15.08 -1.60 -8.36
C ALA A 111 -14.68 -0.97 -9.72
N ASP A 112 -13.45 -1.23 -10.15
CA ASP A 112 -12.87 -0.78 -11.42
C ASP A 112 -12.93 0.75 -11.66
N THR A 113 -13.17 1.54 -10.61
CA THR A 113 -13.12 3.00 -10.72
C THR A 113 -11.77 3.53 -10.27
N PHE A 114 -11.18 4.43 -11.06
CA PHE A 114 -9.98 5.14 -10.66
C PHE A 114 -10.34 6.19 -9.59
N GLY A 115 -9.73 6.08 -8.41
CA GLY A 115 -10.06 6.93 -7.26
C GLY A 115 -8.92 7.04 -6.25
N LEU A 116 -9.07 8.00 -5.33
CA LEU A 116 -8.13 8.21 -4.23
C LEU A 116 -8.20 7.04 -3.24
N ALA A 117 -7.07 6.38 -3.02
CA ALA A 117 -6.91 5.24 -2.11
C ALA A 117 -6.29 5.62 -0.77
N ALA A 118 -5.27 6.49 -0.80
CA ALA A 118 -4.57 6.91 0.41
C ALA A 118 -3.92 8.28 0.26
N ARG A 119 -3.62 8.90 1.40
CA ARG A 119 -2.83 10.12 1.50
C ARG A 119 -1.81 10.00 2.63
N VAL A 120 -0.57 10.39 2.36
CA VAL A 120 0.50 10.52 3.36
C VAL A 120 0.93 11.97 3.44
N TYR A 121 1.07 12.47 4.64
CA TYR A 121 1.60 13.80 4.94
C TYR A 121 2.77 13.72 5.93
N GLU A 122 3.87 14.40 5.61
CA GLU A 122 5.02 14.52 6.51
C GLU A 122 5.08 15.97 7.05
N PRO A 123 4.86 16.15 8.36
CA PRO A 123 4.62 17.49 8.91
C PRO A 123 5.85 18.41 8.94
N THR A 124 7.08 17.87 8.97
CA THR A 124 8.30 18.68 9.03
C THR A 124 8.63 19.30 7.67
N SER A 125 8.50 18.55 6.59
CA SER A 125 8.78 19.01 5.23
C SER A 125 7.56 19.62 4.53
N GLY A 126 6.36 19.37 5.06
CA GLY A 126 5.09 19.71 4.41
C GLY A 126 4.74 18.84 3.20
N ARG A 127 5.55 17.84 2.87
CA ARG A 127 5.30 16.98 1.69
C ARG A 127 4.08 16.12 1.87
N VAL A 128 3.32 15.98 0.78
CA VAL A 128 2.13 15.14 0.66
C VAL A 128 2.32 14.19 -0.51
N MET A 129 1.92 12.95 -0.33
CA MET A 129 1.77 11.96 -1.39
C MET A 129 0.34 11.43 -1.37
N GLU A 130 -0.34 11.47 -2.51
CA GLU A 130 -1.64 10.82 -2.72
C GLU A 130 -1.46 9.60 -3.61
N VAL A 131 -2.13 8.51 -3.28
CA VAL A 131 -2.19 7.30 -4.09
C VAL A 131 -3.57 7.19 -4.71
N TRP A 132 -3.63 7.15 -6.03
CA TRP A 132 -4.83 6.99 -6.83
C TRP A 132 -4.72 5.71 -7.63
N THR A 133 -5.79 4.90 -7.68
CA THR A 133 -5.76 3.62 -8.38
C THR A 133 -7.15 3.15 -8.78
N ASP A 134 -7.22 2.27 -9.79
CA ASP A 134 -8.41 1.48 -10.15
C ASP A 134 -8.46 0.14 -9.38
N GLU A 135 -7.40 -0.27 -8.69
CA GLU A 135 -7.33 -1.51 -7.91
C GLU A 135 -8.30 -1.52 -6.70
N PRO A 136 -8.82 -2.70 -6.31
CA PRO A 136 -9.77 -2.85 -5.20
C PRO A 136 -9.10 -2.82 -3.81
N GLY A 137 -7.79 -3.06 -3.75
CA GLY A 137 -7.02 -3.16 -2.51
C GLY A 137 -5.77 -2.29 -2.49
N LEU A 138 -5.28 -2.06 -1.28
CA LEU A 138 -4.04 -1.34 -1.02
C LEU A 138 -3.30 -1.99 0.14
N GLN A 139 -2.11 -2.57 -0.12
CA GLN A 139 -1.22 -3.00 0.95
C GLN A 139 -0.56 -1.79 1.58
N PHE A 140 -0.64 -1.69 2.90
CA PHE A 140 0.18 -0.76 3.69
C PHE A 140 1.23 -1.55 4.46
N TYR A 141 2.50 -1.33 4.10
CA TYR A 141 3.68 -1.90 4.75
C TYR A 141 4.52 -0.81 5.40
N ALA A 142 4.79 -0.94 6.69
CA ALA A 142 5.49 0.09 7.48
C ALA A 142 7.00 -0.15 7.62
N GLY A 143 7.63 -0.93 6.72
CA GLY A 143 9.07 -1.17 6.73
C GLY A 143 9.55 -2.05 7.90
N ASN A 144 8.70 -2.94 8.40
CA ASN A 144 8.92 -3.75 9.61
C ASN A 144 10.04 -4.80 9.46
N PHE A 145 10.47 -5.11 8.23
CA PHE A 145 11.52 -6.10 7.93
C PHE A 145 12.81 -5.47 7.41
N LEU A 146 12.88 -4.13 7.35
CA LEU A 146 14.14 -3.43 7.04
C LEU A 146 15.11 -3.61 8.23
N ASP A 147 16.32 -4.11 7.97
CA ASP A 147 17.27 -4.52 9.01
C ASP A 147 18.60 -3.75 9.00
N GLY A 148 18.72 -2.74 8.13
CA GLY A 148 19.90 -1.88 8.00
C GLY A 148 21.06 -2.46 7.20
N LYS A 149 20.91 -3.66 6.61
CA LYS A 149 21.96 -4.26 5.76
C LYS A 149 22.09 -3.55 4.43
N ASP A 150 20.95 -3.17 3.84
CA ASP A 150 20.93 -2.44 2.59
C ASP A 150 21.19 -0.95 2.81
N LYS A 151 21.92 -0.34 1.87
CA LYS A 151 22.26 1.08 1.90
C LYS A 151 21.81 1.75 0.61
N GLY A 152 21.23 2.92 0.75
CA GLY A 152 20.81 3.74 -0.37
C GLY A 152 21.94 4.55 -1.01
N LYS A 153 21.58 5.42 -1.96
CA LYS A 153 22.51 6.25 -2.73
C LYS A 153 23.39 7.16 -1.86
N GLY A 154 22.87 7.61 -0.72
CA GLY A 154 23.62 8.41 0.25
C GLY A 154 24.49 7.61 1.23
N GLY A 155 24.61 6.28 1.05
CA GLY A 155 25.33 5.39 1.96
C GLY A 155 24.66 5.17 3.31
N LYS A 156 23.46 5.70 3.52
CA LYS A 156 22.68 5.53 4.75
C LYS A 156 22.01 4.15 4.76
N PRO A 157 22.00 3.44 5.90
CA PRO A 157 21.33 2.13 6.02
C PRO A 157 19.81 2.28 6.04
N TYR A 158 19.10 1.33 5.44
CA TYR A 158 17.65 1.22 5.54
C TYR A 158 17.29 0.40 6.79
N ASN A 159 17.16 1.11 7.91
CA ASN A 159 16.83 0.53 9.20
C ASN A 159 15.32 0.26 9.33
N PHE A 160 14.95 -0.44 10.39
CA PHE A 160 13.58 -0.70 10.80
C PHE A 160 12.71 0.57 10.73
N ARG A 161 11.62 0.50 9.95
CA ARG A 161 10.63 1.58 9.79
C ARG A 161 11.16 2.89 9.21
N THR A 162 12.22 2.87 8.42
CA THR A 162 12.74 4.07 7.75
C THR A 162 12.04 4.38 6.42
N ALA A 163 11.10 3.56 6.00
CA ALA A 163 10.26 3.80 4.83
C ALA A 163 8.92 3.05 4.95
N LEU A 164 7.94 3.45 4.16
CA LEU A 164 6.65 2.80 4.02
C LEU A 164 6.36 2.47 2.54
N CYS A 165 5.51 1.47 2.30
CA CYS A 165 4.98 1.15 0.98
C CYS A 165 3.45 1.26 0.99
N LEU A 166 2.90 1.70 -0.13
CA LEU A 166 1.46 1.72 -0.42
C LEU A 166 1.27 1.08 -1.80
N GLU A 167 0.82 -0.16 -1.81
CA GLU A 167 0.86 -1.05 -2.97
C GLU A 167 -0.56 -1.36 -3.43
N ALA A 168 -0.98 -0.70 -4.51
CA ALA A 168 -2.29 -0.96 -5.10
C ALA A 168 -2.31 -2.32 -5.79
N GLN A 169 -3.34 -3.13 -5.51
CA GLN A 169 -3.40 -4.54 -5.93
C GLN A 169 -4.80 -5.12 -5.78
N HIS A 170 -5.04 -6.27 -6.39
CA HIS A 170 -6.06 -7.21 -5.95
C HIS A 170 -5.64 -7.84 -4.62
N TYR A 171 -6.61 -8.41 -3.88
CA TYR A 171 -6.31 -8.92 -2.53
C TYR A 171 -5.32 -10.09 -2.62
N PRO A 172 -4.35 -10.17 -1.66
CA PRO A 172 -3.46 -11.32 -1.58
C PRO A 172 -4.24 -12.61 -1.41
N ASP A 173 -3.73 -13.71 -1.94
CA ASP A 173 -4.33 -15.05 -1.93
C ASP A 173 -5.69 -15.17 -2.68
N SER A 174 -6.04 -14.21 -3.55
CA SER A 174 -7.29 -14.24 -4.34
C SER A 174 -7.56 -15.56 -5.06
N PRO A 175 -6.59 -16.32 -5.60
CA PRO A 175 -6.87 -17.61 -6.24
C PRO A 175 -7.54 -18.65 -5.33
N ASN A 176 -7.34 -18.56 -4.01
CA ASN A 176 -7.89 -19.47 -3.01
C ASN A 176 -9.19 -18.96 -2.37
N HIS A 177 -9.61 -17.73 -2.71
CA HIS A 177 -10.80 -17.08 -2.17
C HIS A 177 -11.77 -16.67 -3.29
N PRO A 178 -12.76 -17.52 -3.63
CA PRO A 178 -13.71 -17.25 -4.72
C PRO A 178 -14.54 -15.96 -4.54
N ASP A 179 -14.68 -15.48 -3.31
CA ASP A 179 -15.40 -14.25 -2.95
C ASP A 179 -14.56 -12.98 -3.14
N TYR A 180 -13.26 -13.14 -3.43
CA TYR A 180 -12.36 -12.01 -3.71
C TYR A 180 -12.45 -11.60 -5.18
N PRO A 181 -12.10 -10.34 -5.52
CA PRO A 181 -11.93 -9.93 -6.90
C PRO A 181 -10.97 -10.86 -7.63
N SER A 182 -11.40 -11.35 -8.82
CA SER A 182 -10.65 -12.38 -9.56
C SER A 182 -9.35 -11.84 -10.14
N VAL A 183 -8.28 -12.59 -9.96
CA VAL A 183 -6.95 -12.34 -10.55
C VAL A 183 -6.68 -13.23 -11.78
N THR A 184 -7.70 -13.96 -12.25
CA THR A 184 -7.57 -14.86 -13.41
C THR A 184 -7.54 -14.07 -14.70
N LEU A 185 -6.53 -14.31 -15.52
CA LEU A 185 -6.41 -13.81 -16.89
C LEU A 185 -6.48 -14.98 -17.87
N ARG A 186 -7.36 -14.87 -18.87
CA ARG A 186 -7.58 -15.90 -19.90
C ARG A 186 -7.02 -15.46 -21.27
N PRO A 187 -6.73 -16.39 -22.18
CA PRO A 187 -6.41 -16.06 -23.55
C PRO A 187 -7.49 -15.19 -24.20
N GLY A 188 -7.06 -14.11 -24.85
CA GLY A 188 -7.95 -13.12 -25.46
C GLY A 188 -8.40 -11.98 -24.54
N GLU A 189 -8.18 -12.10 -23.23
CA GLU A 189 -8.37 -11.00 -22.28
C GLU A 189 -7.10 -10.13 -22.16
N THR A 190 -7.27 -8.89 -21.73
CA THR A 190 -6.16 -7.98 -21.44
C THR A 190 -6.30 -7.46 -20.01
N TYR A 191 -5.34 -7.81 -19.14
CA TYR A 191 -5.19 -7.18 -17.83
C TYR A 191 -4.77 -5.74 -18.00
N ARG A 192 -5.38 -4.86 -17.22
CA ARG A 192 -5.02 -3.44 -17.14
C ARG A 192 -5.12 -2.99 -15.69
N GLN A 193 -4.18 -2.14 -15.29
CA GLN A 193 -4.17 -1.48 -13.99
C GLN A 193 -3.51 -0.11 -14.14
N THR A 194 -3.99 0.87 -13.41
CA THR A 194 -3.40 2.20 -13.32
C THR A 194 -3.23 2.61 -11.86
N THR A 195 -2.02 3.06 -11.50
CA THR A 195 -1.73 3.61 -10.18
C THR A 195 -0.93 4.91 -10.33
N HIS A 196 -1.35 5.96 -9.63
CA HIS A 196 -0.68 7.25 -9.60
C HIS A 196 -0.22 7.60 -8.19
N TYR A 197 1.04 8.00 -8.06
CA TYR A 197 1.58 8.65 -6.87
C TYR A 197 1.74 10.14 -7.19
N LYS A 198 0.86 10.97 -6.61
CA LYS A 198 0.85 12.41 -6.82
C LYS A 198 1.47 13.14 -5.64
N PHE A 199 2.46 13.98 -5.93
CA PHE A 199 3.21 14.69 -4.92
C PHE A 199 2.85 16.17 -4.89
N SER A 200 2.76 16.72 -3.67
CA SER A 200 2.52 18.14 -3.42
C SER A 200 3.15 18.59 -2.11
N VAL A 201 3.00 19.87 -1.79
CA VAL A 201 3.45 20.46 -0.52
C VAL A 201 2.26 21.21 0.11
N LYS A 202 1.94 20.88 1.34
CA LYS A 202 1.00 21.65 2.17
C LYS A 202 1.76 22.81 2.80
N LYS A 203 1.33 24.03 2.51
CA LYS A 203 1.85 25.26 3.12
C LYS A 203 1.25 25.48 4.52
#